data_152bd994e39d5e6f61b53f85bb97a625
#
_entry.id   152bd994e39d5e6f61b53f85bb97a625
#
_cell.length_a   1.000
_cell.length_b   1.000
_cell.length_c   1.000
_cell.angle_alpha   90.00
_cell.angle_beta   90.00
_cell.angle_gamma   90.00
#
_symmetry.space_group_name_H-M   'P 1'
#
loop_
_entity.id
_entity.type
_entity.pdbx_description
1 polymer ?
#
loop_
_entity_poly.entity_id
_entity_poly.type
_entity_poly.pdbx_seq_one_letter_code
_entity_poly.pdbx_strand_id
1 'polypeptide(L)' 'MTMTLPVPLPARVLLLGSGELGKEVVIALQRYGCTVIACDSYANAPAMQVADESRVFDMSDPQALIVFV' A
#
# COMPACT_ATOMS: atom_id res chain seq x y z
N MET A 1 -2.20 19.87 10.42
CA MET A 1 -0.79 19.62 10.06
C MET A 1 -0.69 19.33 8.58
N THR A 2 0.22 19.97 7.93
CA THR A 2 0.47 19.73 6.51
C THR A 2 1.58 18.70 6.35
N MET A 3 1.29 17.64 5.61
CA MET A 3 2.29 16.64 5.29
C MET A 3 2.82 16.89 3.88
N THR A 4 4.15 17.01 3.78
CA THR A 4 4.81 17.18 2.48
C THR A 4 5.41 15.84 2.07
N LEU A 5 5.01 15.35 0.91
CA LEU A 5 5.55 14.12 0.34
C LEU A 5 6.59 14.46 -0.71
N PRO A 6 7.64 13.62 -0.86
CA PRO A 6 8.69 13.87 -1.85
C PRO A 6 8.23 13.62 -3.29
N VAL A 7 7.02 13.14 -3.49
CA VAL A 7 6.47 12.82 -4.82
C VAL A 7 5.15 13.56 -5.02
N PRO A 8 4.81 13.90 -6.28
CA PRO A 8 3.53 14.53 -6.55
C PRO A 8 2.37 13.56 -6.35
N LEU A 9 1.23 14.09 -5.93
CA LEU A 9 0.00 13.31 -5.79
C LEU A 9 -0.96 13.66 -6.94
N PRO A 10 -1.80 12.68 -7.37
CA PRO A 10 -1.87 11.31 -6.91
C PRO A 10 -0.67 10.47 -7.36
N ALA A 11 -0.38 9.41 -6.63
CA ALA A 11 0.73 8.51 -6.93
C ALA A 11 0.26 7.06 -6.91
N ARG A 12 1.07 6.17 -7.44
CA ARG A 12 0.86 4.72 -7.31
C ARG A 12 1.80 4.21 -6.22
N VAL A 13 1.27 3.41 -5.32
CA VAL A 13 2.00 2.93 -4.16
C VAL A 13 1.94 1.41 -4.09
N LEU A 14 3.09 0.79 -3.99
CA LEU A 14 3.21 -0.65 -3.76
C LEU A 14 3.48 -0.86 -2.28
N LEU A 15 2.56 -1.50 -1.58
CA LEU A 15 2.70 -1.81 -0.16
C LEU A 15 3.09 -3.27 -0.02
N LEU A 16 4.28 -3.52 0.50
CA LEU A 16 4.77 -4.87 0.75
C LEU A 16 4.51 -5.20 2.22
N GLY A 17 3.79 -6.28 2.46
CA GLY A 17 3.31 -6.62 3.79
C GLY A 17 1.97 -5.95 4.08
N SER A 18 0.90 -6.72 3.98
CA SER A 18 -0.46 -6.19 3.94
C SER A 18 -1.29 -6.57 5.17
N GLY A 19 -0.70 -6.50 6.36
CA GLY A 19 -1.37 -6.77 7.62
C GLY A 19 -2.33 -5.66 8.05
N GLU A 20 -2.76 -5.70 9.30
CA GLU A 20 -3.76 -4.74 9.82
C GLU A 20 -3.25 -3.31 9.81
N LEU A 21 -2.01 -3.08 10.16
CA LEU A 21 -1.43 -1.74 10.09
C LEU A 21 -1.36 -1.25 8.65
N GLY A 22 -1.03 -2.15 7.73
CA GLY A 22 -1.03 -1.85 6.30
C GLY A 22 -2.39 -1.41 5.81
N LYS A 23 -3.47 -2.01 6.32
CA LYS A 23 -4.83 -1.62 5.98
C LYS A 23 -5.10 -0.15 6.28
N GLU A 24 -4.67 0.34 7.45
CA GLU A 24 -4.83 1.75 7.79
C GLU A 24 -4.00 2.65 6.87
N VAL A 25 -2.79 2.21 6.50
CA VAL A 25 -1.94 2.94 5.57
C VAL A 25 -2.62 3.05 4.21
N VAL A 26 -3.21 1.97 3.70
CA VAL A 26 -3.93 1.98 2.42
C VAL A 26 -5.06 3.00 2.44
N ILE A 27 -5.86 2.99 3.49
CA ILE A 27 -7.00 3.92 3.60
C ILE A 27 -6.50 5.37 3.59
N ALA A 28 -5.44 5.65 4.34
CA ALA A 28 -4.87 7.00 4.39
C ALA A 28 -4.37 7.45 3.02
N LEU A 29 -3.66 6.58 2.30
CA LEU A 29 -3.14 6.89 0.97
C LEU A 29 -4.25 7.11 -0.04
N GLN A 30 -5.32 6.33 0.02
CA GLN A 30 -6.47 6.50 -0.87
C GLN A 30 -7.15 7.84 -0.66
N ARG A 31 -7.14 8.37 0.55
CA ARG A 31 -7.68 9.71 0.83
C ARG A 31 -6.88 10.82 0.16
N TYR A 32 -5.62 10.56 -0.16
CA TYR A 32 -4.80 11.48 -0.95
C TYR A 32 -4.91 11.26 -2.46
N GLY A 33 -5.78 10.36 -2.87
CA GLY A 33 -5.96 10.04 -4.28
C GLY A 33 -4.96 9.03 -4.84
N CYS A 34 -4.20 8.37 -3.98
CA CYS A 34 -3.23 7.37 -4.42
C CYS A 34 -3.91 6.07 -4.83
N THR A 35 -3.33 5.40 -5.82
CA THR A 35 -3.69 4.02 -6.17
C THR A 35 -2.75 3.10 -5.40
N VAL A 36 -3.30 2.17 -4.64
CA VAL A 36 -2.51 1.29 -3.78
C VAL A 36 -2.61 -0.15 -4.26
N ILE A 37 -1.45 -0.78 -4.41
CA ILE A 37 -1.31 -2.20 -4.74
C ILE A 37 -0.77 -2.87 -3.49
N ALA A 38 -1.58 -3.68 -2.83
CA ALA A 38 -1.19 -4.37 -1.60
C ALA A 38 -0.63 -5.75 -1.93
N CYS A 39 0.54 -6.07 -1.40
CA CYS A 39 1.25 -7.30 -1.68
C CYS A 39 1.54 -8.07 -0.39
N ASP A 40 1.41 -9.39 -0.45
CA ASP A 40 1.81 -10.25 0.65
C ASP A 40 2.08 -11.65 0.10
N SER A 41 2.60 -12.52 0.96
CA SER A 41 2.87 -13.91 0.59
C SER A 41 1.64 -14.80 0.66
N TYR A 42 0.50 -14.28 1.09
CA TYR A 42 -0.76 -15.03 1.13
C TYR A 42 -1.91 -14.14 0.64
N ALA A 43 -2.95 -14.78 0.12
CA ALA A 43 -4.12 -14.09 -0.40
C ALA A 43 -5.00 -13.54 0.73
N ASN A 44 -5.74 -12.47 0.42
CA ASN A 44 -6.72 -11.88 1.33
C ASN A 44 -6.13 -11.34 2.63
N ALA A 45 -4.86 -10.92 2.61
CA ALA A 45 -4.29 -10.18 3.73
C ALA A 45 -5.13 -8.92 4.01
N PRO A 46 -5.16 -8.44 5.26
CA PRO A 46 -6.08 -7.33 5.63
C PRO A 46 -6.01 -6.11 4.71
N ALA A 47 -4.83 -5.64 4.35
CA ALA A 47 -4.71 -4.46 3.48
C ALA A 47 -5.21 -4.73 2.06
N MET A 48 -5.16 -5.98 1.59
CA MET A 48 -5.67 -6.35 0.27
C MET A 48 -7.17 -6.16 0.15
N GLN A 49 -7.88 -6.23 1.27
CA GLN A 49 -9.34 -6.10 1.29
C GLN A 49 -9.81 -4.68 0.95
N VAL A 50 -8.95 -3.69 1.15
CA VAL A 50 -9.29 -2.28 0.92
C VAL A 50 -8.45 -1.64 -0.18
N ALA A 51 -7.39 -2.27 -0.63
CA ALA A 51 -6.52 -1.74 -1.68
C ALA A 51 -7.20 -1.77 -3.05
N ASP A 52 -6.70 -0.97 -3.98
CA ASP A 52 -7.22 -0.95 -5.35
C ASP A 52 -6.87 -2.22 -6.11
N GLU A 53 -5.68 -2.77 -5.84
CA GLU A 53 -5.21 -4.03 -6.42
C GLU A 53 -4.44 -4.80 -5.38
N SER A 54 -4.29 -6.09 -5.61
CA SER A 54 -3.49 -6.95 -4.73
C SER A 54 -2.64 -7.92 -5.55
N ARG A 55 -1.51 -8.31 -4.98
CA ARG A 55 -0.60 -9.31 -5.57
C ARG A 55 -0.10 -10.23 -4.48
N VAL A 56 -0.04 -11.52 -4.81
CA VAL A 56 0.47 -12.54 -3.90
C VAL A 56 1.75 -13.11 -4.51
N PHE A 57 2.84 -13.04 -3.76
CA PHE A 57 4.10 -13.64 -4.18
C PHE A 57 4.98 -13.87 -2.95
N ASP A 58 5.99 -14.73 -3.12
CA ASP A 58 6.91 -15.05 -2.03
C ASP A 58 7.79 -13.84 -1.73
N MET A 59 7.72 -13.36 -0.49
CA MET A 59 8.49 -12.19 -0.04
C MET A 59 9.38 -12.59 1.13
N SER A 60 10.66 -12.33 0.99
CA SER A 60 11.62 -12.64 2.05
C SER A 60 11.67 -11.56 3.13
N ASP A 61 11.36 -10.32 2.80
CA ASP A 61 11.29 -9.21 3.76
C ASP A 61 9.96 -8.48 3.55
N PRO A 62 9.02 -8.68 4.48
CA PRO A 62 7.62 -8.40 4.19
C PRO A 62 7.16 -6.97 4.41
N GLN A 63 8.02 -6.04 4.79
CA GLN A 63 7.54 -4.71 5.18
C GLN A 63 8.27 -3.62 4.42
N ALA A 64 7.64 -3.08 3.41
CA ALA A 64 8.17 -1.94 2.65
C ALA A 64 7.05 -1.18 1.96
N LEU A 65 7.30 0.07 1.63
CA LEU A 65 6.40 0.91 0.87
C LEU A 65 7.19 1.50 -0.30
N ILE A 66 6.73 1.25 -1.52
CA ILE A 66 7.37 1.75 -2.73
C ILE A 66 6.39 2.67 -3.45
N VAL A 67 6.82 3.88 -3.76
CA VAL A 67 5.98 4.89 -4.39
C VAL A 67 6.43 5.12 -5.82
N PHE A 68 5.48 5.11 -6.75
CA PHE A 68 5.71 5.44 -8.15
C PHE A 68 5.07 6.78 -8.49
N VAL A 69 5.70 7.50 -9.36
CA VAL A 69 5.13 8.71 -9.94
C VAL A 69 4.87 8.54 -11.44
#